data_d3f6f7eb53f6f4ac772ad2664d45944e
#
_entry.id   d3f6f7eb53f6f4ac772ad2664d45944e
#
_cell.length_a   1.000
_cell.length_b   1.000
_cell.length_c   1.000
_cell.angle_alpha   90.00
_cell.angle_beta   90.00
_cell.angle_gamma   90.00
#
_symmetry.space_group_name_H-M   'P 1'
#
loop_
_entity.id
_entity.type
_entity.pdbx_description
1 polymer ?
#
loop_
_entity_poly.entity_id
_entity_poly.type
_entity_poly.pdbx_seq_one_letter_code
_entity_poly.pdbx_strand_id
1 'polypeptide(L)'
;MTIDKRKVVYQIYPKSYKDTTGNGVGDLRGIIEKLPYLKELGIDMIWLNPFYPSPQRDNGYDISDYTAVNPDFGTMADFEEMVAVGKELGIEFMLDMVLNHCSTEHEWFQKALAGDKYYQDFFILRDQPTDWVSKFGGNAWAPFGDTGKYYLHLFDVTQADLNWRNPHVREELFKVVNFWKDKGVKGFRFDVINLIGKDEVLEDCPINDGKPAYTDRPITHDYLKMMNNATFGAEKGFMTVGEMSATTIENCILYTAPEREELSMAFNFHHLKVDYKDGQKWTIMDFDFEELKQLFHTWGEEMSIGNGWNALFYNNHDQPRSLNRFVDVENFRKEGATMLAASIHLSRGTPYIYMGEEIGMIDPDYDSMDDYVDVESINAYQMLLDHGHAPDQAFKIIQAKSRDNSRTPMQWDASDNAGFSTGTPWLKAGKSYPTINVEQEKTGPIFTFYQELIRLRKELPLISEGDYKAAYKDSQKVYAFERLLNGEKLLVLNNFFAEEVELDLAGDYANGQVLISNYPDSKLGKKVTLKPYQALAILVK
;
A
#
# COMPACT_ATOMS: atom_id res chain seq x y z
N MET A 1 12.06 14.91 10.73
CA MET A 1 11.66 15.38 9.36
C MET A 1 10.30 16.03 9.41
N THR A 2 10.09 17.19 8.77
CA THR A 2 8.79 17.86 8.75
C THR A 2 8.16 17.67 7.37
N ILE A 3 7.04 16.97 7.32
CA ILE A 3 6.26 16.72 6.10
C ILE A 3 5.05 17.67 6.05
N ASP A 4 4.50 17.87 4.86
CA ASP A 4 3.20 18.52 4.72
C ASP A 4 2.08 17.47 4.92
N LYS A 5 1.51 17.46 6.12
CA LYS A 5 0.46 16.52 6.54
C LYS A 5 -0.88 16.70 5.81
N ARG A 6 -1.02 17.77 5.01
CA ARG A 6 -2.21 18.02 4.18
C ARG A 6 -2.22 17.20 2.89
N LYS A 7 -1.04 16.72 2.47
CA LYS A 7 -0.89 15.95 1.22
C LYS A 7 -1.66 14.64 1.26
N VAL A 8 -2.18 14.28 0.08
CA VAL A 8 -2.82 13.00 -0.22
C VAL A 8 -2.01 12.31 -1.32
N VAL A 9 -1.73 11.03 -1.14
CA VAL A 9 -0.95 10.22 -2.08
C VAL A 9 -1.89 9.32 -2.88
N TYR A 10 -1.63 9.22 -4.19
CA TYR A 10 -2.34 8.31 -5.08
C TYR A 10 -1.34 7.25 -5.59
N GLN A 11 -1.65 5.98 -5.38
CA GLN A 11 -0.81 4.87 -5.83
C GLN A 11 -1.20 4.44 -7.24
N ILE A 12 -0.24 4.40 -8.14
CA ILE A 12 -0.35 3.85 -9.49
C ILE A 12 0.46 2.55 -9.58
N TYR A 13 -0.19 1.50 -10.06
CA TYR A 13 0.45 0.28 -10.55
C TYR A 13 0.68 0.45 -12.05
N PRO A 14 1.89 0.84 -12.51
CA PRO A 14 2.12 1.33 -13.87
C PRO A 14 1.66 0.34 -14.94
N LYS A 15 1.95 -0.94 -14.71
CA LYS A 15 1.64 -2.05 -15.63
C LYS A 15 0.16 -2.13 -16.02
N SER A 16 -0.74 -1.62 -15.14
CA SER A 16 -2.20 -1.70 -15.31
C SER A 16 -2.90 -0.35 -15.39
N TYR A 17 -2.16 0.76 -15.50
CA TYR A 17 -2.80 2.08 -15.44
C TYR A 17 -3.34 2.55 -16.80
N LYS A 18 -2.47 2.70 -17.81
CA LYS A 18 -2.84 3.06 -19.19
C LYS A 18 -1.74 2.65 -20.14
N ASP A 19 -2.08 1.89 -21.18
CA ASP A 19 -1.20 1.49 -22.28
C ASP A 19 -1.43 2.43 -23.46
N THR A 20 -0.36 3.07 -23.94
CA THR A 20 -0.38 3.95 -25.13
C THR A 20 0.21 3.28 -26.36
N THR A 21 0.90 2.16 -26.21
CA THR A 21 1.61 1.45 -27.30
C THR A 21 0.79 0.32 -27.92
N GLY A 22 -0.21 -0.19 -27.20
CA GLY A 22 -1.04 -1.33 -27.60
C GLY A 22 -0.35 -2.69 -27.38
N ASN A 23 0.70 -2.73 -26.55
CA ASN A 23 1.38 -3.98 -26.21
C ASN A 23 0.73 -4.75 -25.04
N GLY A 24 -0.31 -4.17 -24.44
CA GLY A 24 -1.05 -4.76 -23.32
C GLY A 24 -0.46 -4.43 -21.95
N VAL A 25 0.58 -3.63 -21.87
CA VAL A 25 1.25 -3.20 -20.64
C VAL A 25 1.15 -1.68 -20.51
N GLY A 26 0.72 -1.18 -19.35
CA GLY A 26 0.67 0.25 -19.07
C GLY A 26 2.07 0.87 -19.10
N ASP A 27 2.15 2.15 -19.43
CA ASP A 27 3.42 2.85 -19.65
C ASP A 27 3.44 4.27 -19.04
N LEU A 28 4.63 4.87 -18.97
CA LEU A 28 4.81 6.22 -18.41
C LEU A 28 4.08 7.28 -19.25
N ARG A 29 3.96 7.09 -20.56
CA ARG A 29 3.18 7.98 -21.44
C ARG A 29 1.70 7.97 -21.08
N GLY A 30 1.16 6.79 -20.74
CA GLY A 30 -0.21 6.65 -20.27
C GLY A 30 -0.44 7.36 -18.92
N ILE A 31 0.55 7.35 -18.04
CA ILE A 31 0.49 8.13 -16.80
C ILE A 31 0.47 9.63 -17.10
N ILE A 32 1.35 10.11 -17.98
CA ILE A 32 1.38 11.54 -18.40
C ILE A 32 0.02 11.98 -18.95
N GLU A 33 -0.60 11.19 -19.83
CA GLU A 33 -1.94 11.48 -20.36
C GLU A 33 -3.02 11.64 -19.28
N LYS A 34 -2.89 10.94 -18.17
CA LYS A 34 -3.87 10.90 -17.09
C LYS A 34 -3.55 11.84 -15.91
N LEU A 35 -2.43 12.56 -15.93
CA LEU A 35 -2.11 13.55 -14.89
C LEU A 35 -3.20 14.64 -14.72
N PRO A 36 -3.83 15.16 -15.80
CA PRO A 36 -4.94 16.11 -15.63
C PRO A 36 -6.14 15.53 -14.85
N TYR A 37 -6.48 14.26 -15.02
CA TYR A 37 -7.51 13.57 -14.25
C TYR A 37 -7.15 13.51 -12.75
N LEU A 38 -5.90 13.18 -12.43
CA LEU A 38 -5.42 13.13 -11.06
C LEU A 38 -5.36 14.54 -10.42
N LYS A 39 -5.02 15.55 -11.23
CA LYS A 39 -5.12 16.95 -10.79
C LYS A 39 -6.56 17.36 -10.46
N GLU A 40 -7.52 16.94 -11.27
CA GLU A 40 -8.95 17.18 -11.03
C GLU A 40 -9.45 16.49 -9.76
N LEU A 41 -8.97 15.27 -9.47
CA LEU A 41 -9.23 14.58 -8.20
C LEU A 41 -8.67 15.36 -7.01
N GLY A 42 -7.58 16.11 -7.21
CA GLY A 42 -7.00 17.00 -6.20
C GLY A 42 -5.83 16.42 -5.44
N ILE A 43 -5.23 15.32 -5.90
CA ILE A 43 -4.07 14.69 -5.24
C ILE A 43 -2.82 15.57 -5.31
N ASP A 44 -1.86 15.29 -4.43
CA ASP A 44 -0.62 16.06 -4.31
C ASP A 44 0.61 15.27 -4.71
N MET A 45 0.58 13.96 -4.57
CA MET A 45 1.71 13.09 -4.83
C MET A 45 1.24 11.76 -5.43
N ILE A 46 2.01 11.23 -6.38
CA ILE A 46 1.79 9.91 -6.97
C ILE A 46 2.89 8.98 -6.48
N TRP A 47 2.51 7.86 -5.86
CA TRP A 47 3.39 6.72 -5.62
C TRP A 47 3.33 5.77 -6.81
N LEU A 48 4.47 5.54 -7.46
CA LEU A 48 4.64 4.58 -8.55
C LEU A 48 5.23 3.27 -8.01
N ASN A 49 4.54 2.15 -8.24
CA ASN A 49 5.16 0.83 -8.07
C ASN A 49 6.36 0.66 -9.02
N PRO A 50 7.25 -0.34 -8.80
CA PRO A 50 8.48 -0.45 -9.56
C PRO A 50 8.26 -0.49 -11.07
N PHE A 51 9.00 0.36 -11.79
CA PHE A 51 9.03 0.44 -13.25
C PHE A 51 10.47 0.27 -13.80
N TYR A 52 11.36 -0.21 -12.96
CA TYR A 52 12.76 -0.48 -13.29
C TYR A 52 12.89 -1.77 -14.11
N PRO A 53 14.02 -1.97 -14.83
CA PRO A 53 14.30 -3.25 -15.46
C PRO A 53 14.19 -4.41 -14.47
N SER A 54 13.45 -5.43 -14.88
CA SER A 54 13.12 -6.59 -14.06
C SER A 54 12.72 -7.77 -14.94
N PRO A 55 13.12 -9.00 -14.61
CA PRO A 55 12.59 -10.21 -15.24
C PRO A 55 11.10 -10.44 -14.99
N GLN A 56 10.46 -9.62 -14.15
CA GLN A 56 9.01 -9.68 -13.83
C GLN A 56 8.56 -10.98 -13.15
N ARG A 57 9.44 -11.67 -12.43
CA ARG A 57 9.09 -12.88 -11.66
C ARG A 57 8.16 -12.53 -10.50
N ASP A 58 8.40 -11.39 -9.86
CA ASP A 58 7.51 -10.80 -8.86
C ASP A 58 7.02 -9.41 -9.31
N ASN A 59 6.61 -9.31 -10.59
CA ASN A 59 5.98 -8.13 -11.17
C ASN A 59 6.70 -6.81 -10.88
N GLY A 60 8.04 -6.79 -11.00
CA GLY A 60 8.87 -5.60 -10.85
C GLY A 60 9.61 -5.49 -9.52
N TYR A 61 9.26 -6.26 -8.50
CA TYR A 61 9.98 -6.28 -7.22
C TYR A 61 11.26 -7.12 -7.24
N ASP A 62 11.57 -7.76 -8.35
CA ASP A 62 12.82 -8.42 -8.69
C ASP A 62 13.65 -7.52 -9.63
N ILE A 63 14.26 -6.45 -9.07
CA ILE A 63 14.93 -5.40 -9.84
C ILE A 63 16.30 -5.88 -10.34
N SER A 64 16.54 -5.76 -11.66
CA SER A 64 17.80 -6.10 -12.31
C SER A 64 18.70 -4.88 -12.62
N ASP A 65 18.15 -3.67 -12.63
CA ASP A 65 18.88 -2.40 -12.71
C ASP A 65 18.09 -1.30 -11.99
N TYR A 66 18.66 -0.72 -10.95
CA TYR A 66 18.01 0.29 -10.12
C TYR A 66 17.94 1.69 -10.74
N THR A 67 18.72 1.96 -11.80
CA THR A 67 18.93 3.32 -12.32
C THR A 67 18.45 3.52 -13.76
N ALA A 68 17.67 2.57 -14.26
CA ALA A 68 17.07 2.62 -15.58
C ALA A 68 15.55 2.47 -15.53
N VAL A 69 14.88 2.80 -16.62
CA VAL A 69 13.47 2.54 -16.87
C VAL A 69 13.36 1.25 -17.68
N ASN A 70 12.47 0.35 -17.27
CA ASN A 70 12.18 -0.85 -18.05
C ASN A 70 11.61 -0.45 -19.42
N PRO A 71 12.16 -0.94 -20.53
CA PRO A 71 11.70 -0.61 -21.89
C PRO A 71 10.21 -0.84 -22.14
N ASP A 72 9.58 -1.78 -21.41
CA ASP A 72 8.14 -2.03 -21.52
C ASP A 72 7.30 -0.86 -20.99
N PHE A 73 7.85 -0.07 -20.07
CA PHE A 73 7.18 1.10 -19.47
C PHE A 73 7.58 2.42 -20.14
N GLY A 74 8.62 2.45 -20.95
CA GLY A 74 9.09 3.65 -21.62
C GLY A 74 10.59 3.90 -21.48
N THR A 75 10.96 5.17 -21.49
CA THR A 75 12.36 5.62 -21.46
C THR A 75 12.62 6.54 -20.27
N MET A 76 13.90 6.81 -19.99
CA MET A 76 14.29 7.83 -19.00
C MET A 76 13.77 9.23 -19.40
N ALA A 77 13.71 9.54 -20.70
CA ALA A 77 13.13 10.80 -21.16
C ALA A 77 11.64 10.90 -20.87
N ASP A 78 10.89 9.80 -20.97
CA ASP A 78 9.48 9.76 -20.59
C ASP A 78 9.29 9.98 -19.09
N PHE A 79 10.17 9.43 -18.27
CA PHE A 79 10.17 9.66 -16.84
C PHE A 79 10.45 11.14 -16.50
N GLU A 80 11.47 11.74 -17.11
CA GLU A 80 11.83 13.14 -16.89
C GLU A 80 10.70 14.09 -17.35
N GLU A 81 10.03 13.78 -18.46
CA GLU A 81 8.84 14.51 -18.92
C GLU A 81 7.68 14.37 -17.93
N MET A 82 7.43 13.16 -17.43
CA MET A 82 6.38 12.92 -16.43
C MET A 82 6.60 13.77 -15.18
N VAL A 83 7.83 13.84 -14.67
CA VAL A 83 8.18 14.66 -13.50
C VAL A 83 7.98 16.15 -13.81
N ALA A 84 8.37 16.60 -15.01
CA ALA A 84 8.22 18.00 -15.44
C ALA A 84 6.74 18.40 -15.55
N VAL A 85 5.90 17.59 -16.22
CA VAL A 85 4.46 17.84 -16.36
C VAL A 85 3.76 17.78 -14.99
N GLY A 86 4.14 16.81 -14.15
CA GLY A 86 3.62 16.74 -12.78
C GLY A 86 3.90 18.01 -11.99
N LYS A 87 5.12 18.54 -12.07
CA LYS A 87 5.50 19.79 -11.42
C LYS A 87 4.66 20.98 -11.89
N GLU A 88 4.37 21.09 -13.18
CA GLU A 88 3.50 22.14 -13.73
C GLU A 88 2.07 22.03 -13.18
N LEU A 89 1.58 20.82 -12.97
CA LEU A 89 0.27 20.55 -12.37
C LEU A 89 0.25 20.62 -10.83
N GLY A 90 1.41 20.77 -10.20
CA GLY A 90 1.56 20.74 -8.74
C GLY A 90 1.41 19.33 -8.15
N ILE A 91 1.78 18.31 -8.92
CA ILE A 91 1.82 16.90 -8.51
C ILE A 91 3.28 16.46 -8.38
N GLU A 92 3.62 15.88 -7.25
CA GLU A 92 4.95 15.32 -6.98
C GLU A 92 4.96 13.80 -7.17
N PHE A 93 6.15 13.20 -7.26
CA PHE A 93 6.31 11.76 -7.40
C PHE A 93 7.06 11.15 -6.22
N MET A 94 6.57 9.99 -5.79
CA MET A 94 7.17 9.07 -4.84
C MET A 94 7.47 7.77 -5.57
N LEU A 95 8.70 7.28 -5.49
CA LEU A 95 9.09 6.03 -6.14
C LEU A 95 9.22 4.89 -5.12
N ASP A 96 8.93 3.69 -5.59
CA ASP A 96 9.14 2.47 -4.84
C ASP A 96 10.62 2.06 -4.85
N MET A 97 11.21 1.87 -3.68
CA MET A 97 12.61 1.49 -3.50
C MET A 97 12.68 0.11 -2.84
N VAL A 98 13.05 -0.89 -3.62
CA VAL A 98 13.24 -2.28 -3.17
C VAL A 98 14.69 -2.46 -2.77
N LEU A 99 15.00 -2.20 -1.51
CA LEU A 99 16.39 -2.18 -1.03
C LEU A 99 16.76 -3.39 -0.16
N ASN A 100 15.82 -4.27 0.17
CA ASN A 100 16.10 -5.50 0.91
C ASN A 100 16.79 -6.56 0.03
N HIS A 101 16.45 -6.61 -1.25
CA HIS A 101 16.90 -7.63 -2.18
C HIS A 101 17.01 -7.07 -3.60
N CYS A 102 17.68 -7.78 -4.49
CA CYS A 102 17.65 -7.53 -5.93
C CYS A 102 17.45 -8.84 -6.70
N SER A 103 17.15 -8.71 -8.00
CA SER A 103 17.05 -9.86 -8.90
C SER A 103 18.36 -10.65 -8.94
N THR A 104 18.28 -11.98 -9.06
CA THR A 104 19.44 -12.80 -9.40
C THR A 104 20.00 -12.47 -10.80
N GLU A 105 19.25 -11.74 -11.64
CA GLU A 105 19.75 -11.21 -12.91
C GLU A 105 20.43 -9.83 -12.78
N HIS A 106 20.46 -9.24 -11.58
CA HIS A 106 21.18 -8.00 -11.34
C HIS A 106 22.69 -8.19 -11.55
N GLU A 107 23.37 -7.18 -12.11
CA GLU A 107 24.80 -7.21 -12.38
C GLU A 107 25.63 -7.63 -11.15
N TRP A 108 25.26 -7.16 -9.96
CA TRP A 108 25.95 -7.51 -8.71
C TRP A 108 25.91 -9.01 -8.44
N PHE A 109 24.73 -9.64 -8.60
CA PHE A 109 24.59 -11.08 -8.38
C PHE A 109 25.34 -11.90 -9.43
N GLN A 110 25.28 -11.47 -10.70
CA GLN A 110 25.97 -12.14 -11.80
C GLN A 110 27.50 -12.08 -11.64
N LYS A 111 28.06 -10.95 -11.21
CA LYS A 111 29.48 -10.82 -10.88
C LYS A 111 29.87 -11.67 -9.67
N ALA A 112 29.04 -11.70 -8.64
CA ALA A 112 29.23 -12.55 -7.48
C ALA A 112 29.27 -14.03 -7.86
N LEU A 113 28.33 -14.46 -8.71
CA LEU A 113 28.24 -15.83 -9.21
C LEU A 113 29.44 -16.20 -10.09
N ALA A 114 29.98 -15.24 -10.86
CA ALA A 114 31.20 -15.39 -11.65
C ALA A 114 32.50 -15.47 -10.80
N GLY A 115 32.40 -15.34 -9.48
CA GLY A 115 33.52 -15.51 -8.56
C GLY A 115 34.16 -14.22 -8.05
N ASP A 116 33.60 -13.04 -8.37
CA ASP A 116 34.09 -11.76 -7.86
C ASP A 116 33.80 -11.63 -6.36
N LYS A 117 34.85 -11.63 -5.55
CA LYS A 117 34.77 -11.61 -4.09
C LYS A 117 34.12 -10.32 -3.54
N TYR A 118 34.38 -9.19 -4.18
CA TYR A 118 33.77 -7.92 -3.80
C TYR A 118 32.24 -7.99 -3.87
N TYR A 119 31.70 -8.53 -4.97
CA TYR A 119 30.27 -8.69 -5.14
C TYR A 119 29.68 -9.89 -4.40
N GLN A 120 30.46 -10.93 -4.08
CA GLN A 120 29.99 -12.00 -3.18
C GLN A 120 29.62 -11.45 -1.80
N ASP A 121 30.36 -10.46 -1.30
CA ASP A 121 30.08 -9.82 -0.02
C ASP A 121 28.83 -8.91 -0.04
N PHE A 122 28.23 -8.68 -1.22
CA PHE A 122 26.95 -7.97 -1.35
C PHE A 122 25.75 -8.81 -0.94
N PHE A 123 25.90 -10.11 -0.90
CA PHE A 123 24.84 -11.07 -0.61
C PHE A 123 25.12 -11.83 0.68
N ILE A 124 24.08 -12.38 1.28
CA ILE A 124 24.19 -13.20 2.48
C ILE A 124 24.44 -14.64 2.04
N LEU A 125 25.69 -15.07 2.08
CA LEU A 125 26.15 -16.40 1.65
C LEU A 125 26.57 -17.26 2.85
N ARG A 126 26.22 -18.56 2.83
CA ARG A 126 26.55 -19.54 3.87
C ARG A 126 26.93 -20.90 3.28
N ASP A 127 27.71 -21.66 4.03
CA ASP A 127 28.03 -23.05 3.68
C ASP A 127 26.88 -24.02 4.04
N GLN A 128 26.08 -23.68 5.06
CA GLN A 128 24.91 -24.45 5.48
C GLN A 128 23.70 -23.53 5.64
N PRO A 129 22.54 -23.87 5.06
CA PRO A 129 21.30 -23.09 5.25
C PRO A 129 20.82 -23.20 6.70
N THR A 130 20.02 -22.22 7.13
CA THR A 130 19.17 -22.33 8.33
C THR A 130 17.81 -22.93 7.98
N ASP A 131 16.99 -23.18 8.99
CA ASP A 131 15.62 -23.67 8.85
C ASP A 131 14.58 -22.61 8.43
N TRP A 132 15.04 -21.40 8.03
CA TRP A 132 14.15 -20.28 7.68
C TRP A 132 13.30 -20.59 6.44
N VAL A 133 12.05 -20.12 6.49
CA VAL A 133 11.07 -20.29 5.42
C VAL A 133 10.87 -18.97 4.67
N SER A 134 10.83 -19.05 3.35
CA SER A 134 10.53 -17.91 2.48
C SER A 134 9.09 -17.42 2.71
N LYS A 135 8.87 -16.12 2.56
CA LYS A 135 7.52 -15.51 2.64
C LYS A 135 6.56 -16.01 1.54
N PHE A 136 7.11 -16.53 0.44
CA PHE A 136 6.35 -17.17 -0.63
C PHE A 136 6.30 -18.69 -0.51
N GLY A 137 6.78 -19.24 0.61
CA GLY A 137 6.81 -20.67 0.89
C GLY A 137 8.13 -21.34 0.49
N GLY A 138 8.37 -22.51 1.06
CA GLY A 138 9.61 -23.23 0.85
C GLY A 138 10.80 -22.68 1.63
N ASN A 139 12.00 -23.22 1.37
CA ASN A 139 13.23 -22.82 2.04
C ASN A 139 13.63 -21.37 1.65
N ALA A 140 14.11 -20.60 2.60
CA ALA A 140 14.63 -19.24 2.35
C ALA A 140 16.08 -19.24 1.81
N TRP A 141 16.67 -20.40 1.54
CA TRP A 141 18.04 -20.56 1.04
C TRP A 141 18.06 -21.36 -0.24
N ALA A 142 18.82 -20.90 -1.23
CA ALA A 142 19.01 -21.60 -2.49
C ALA A 142 20.51 -21.77 -2.81
N PRO A 143 20.89 -22.81 -3.57
CA PRO A 143 22.28 -23.03 -3.97
C PRO A 143 22.85 -21.83 -4.73
N PHE A 144 24.03 -21.38 -4.37
CA PHE A 144 24.76 -20.31 -5.05
C PHE A 144 25.69 -20.90 -6.13
N GLY A 145 25.12 -21.21 -7.29
CA GLY A 145 25.79 -21.92 -8.36
C GLY A 145 26.40 -23.24 -7.90
N ASP A 146 27.56 -23.59 -8.44
CA ASP A 146 28.33 -24.79 -8.08
C ASP A 146 29.34 -24.56 -6.96
N THR A 147 29.20 -23.49 -6.18
CA THR A 147 30.17 -23.10 -5.15
C THR A 147 30.09 -23.92 -3.86
N GLY A 148 29.05 -24.71 -3.66
CA GLY A 148 28.73 -25.39 -2.40
C GLY A 148 28.16 -24.46 -1.31
N LYS A 149 27.93 -23.20 -1.63
CA LYS A 149 27.28 -22.22 -0.74
C LYS A 149 25.81 -22.03 -1.09
N TYR A 150 25.09 -21.38 -0.17
CA TYR A 150 23.70 -20.99 -0.33
C TYR A 150 23.57 -19.48 -0.13
N TYR A 151 22.66 -18.84 -0.89
CA TYR A 151 22.29 -17.45 -0.67
C TYR A 151 20.90 -17.34 -0.06
N LEU A 152 20.70 -16.29 0.75
CA LEU A 152 19.41 -15.98 1.36
C LEU A 152 18.46 -15.34 0.35
N HIS A 153 17.20 -15.79 0.35
CA HIS A 153 16.07 -15.13 -0.33
C HIS A 153 14.82 -15.21 0.55
N LEU A 154 14.45 -14.09 1.17
CA LEU A 154 13.25 -14.04 2.02
C LEU A 154 11.95 -14.07 1.21
N PHE A 155 12.01 -13.82 -0.10
CA PHE A 155 10.91 -13.84 -1.06
C PHE A 155 11.12 -14.90 -2.13
N ASP A 156 10.90 -14.59 -3.41
CA ASP A 156 11.13 -15.56 -4.46
C ASP A 156 12.61 -15.96 -4.56
N VAL A 157 12.86 -17.19 -5.04
CA VAL A 157 14.23 -17.67 -5.26
C VAL A 157 15.06 -16.76 -6.17
N THR A 158 14.41 -15.99 -7.03
CA THR A 158 15.04 -15.02 -7.92
C THR A 158 15.30 -13.64 -7.28
N GLN A 159 15.01 -13.47 -5.99
CA GLN A 159 15.16 -12.22 -5.23
C GLN A 159 16.19 -12.39 -4.11
N ALA A 160 17.48 -12.21 -4.43
CA ALA A 160 18.58 -12.42 -3.48
C ALA A 160 18.68 -11.27 -2.45
N ASP A 161 18.67 -11.59 -1.16
CA ASP A 161 18.77 -10.62 -0.07
C ASP A 161 20.15 -9.95 -0.04
N LEU A 162 20.15 -8.62 0.08
CA LEU A 162 21.34 -7.80 0.13
C LEU A 162 21.92 -7.75 1.55
N ASN A 163 23.23 -7.79 1.65
CA ASN A 163 23.97 -7.74 2.90
C ASN A 163 24.17 -6.29 3.38
N TRP A 164 23.18 -5.73 4.07
CA TRP A 164 23.26 -4.38 4.63
C TRP A 164 24.36 -4.16 5.68
N ARG A 165 24.96 -5.22 6.24
CA ARG A 165 26.12 -5.10 7.10
C ARG A 165 27.35 -4.63 6.35
N ASN A 166 27.45 -4.94 5.06
CA ASN A 166 28.50 -4.47 4.19
C ASN A 166 28.33 -2.96 3.91
N PRO A 167 29.29 -2.08 4.29
CA PRO A 167 29.18 -0.66 4.01
C PRO A 167 29.12 -0.32 2.53
N HIS A 168 29.77 -1.09 1.67
CA HIS A 168 29.73 -0.86 0.22
C HIS A 168 28.33 -1.11 -0.37
N VAL A 169 27.57 -2.06 0.18
CA VAL A 169 26.14 -2.25 -0.19
C VAL A 169 25.35 -1.00 0.15
N ARG A 170 25.51 -0.46 1.36
CA ARG A 170 24.81 0.76 1.77
C ARG A 170 25.19 1.95 0.88
N GLU A 171 26.47 2.11 0.57
CA GLU A 171 26.96 3.19 -0.30
C GLU A 171 26.34 3.11 -1.70
N GLU A 172 26.28 1.92 -2.29
CA GLU A 172 25.67 1.74 -3.62
C GLU A 172 24.15 2.00 -3.57
N LEU A 173 23.44 1.52 -2.55
CA LEU A 173 22.02 1.77 -2.39
C LEU A 173 21.72 3.26 -2.15
N PHE A 174 22.55 3.99 -1.40
CA PHE A 174 22.39 5.44 -1.21
C PHE A 174 22.63 6.22 -2.51
N LYS A 175 23.53 5.74 -3.39
CA LYS A 175 23.70 6.32 -4.73
C LYS A 175 22.43 6.15 -5.57
N VAL A 176 21.77 4.97 -5.49
CA VAL A 176 20.48 4.74 -6.17
C VAL A 176 19.41 5.72 -5.68
N VAL A 177 19.27 5.88 -4.37
CA VAL A 177 18.30 6.83 -3.78
C VAL A 177 18.59 8.27 -4.23
N ASN A 178 19.86 8.69 -4.20
CA ASN A 178 20.26 10.03 -4.65
C ASN A 178 20.04 10.20 -6.17
N PHE A 179 20.30 9.18 -6.99
CA PHE A 179 20.07 9.24 -8.43
C PHE A 179 18.63 9.65 -8.77
N TRP A 180 17.64 9.03 -8.15
CA TRP A 180 16.24 9.36 -8.39
C TRP A 180 15.81 10.67 -7.73
N LYS A 181 16.33 10.98 -6.54
CA LYS A 181 16.12 12.28 -5.91
C LYS A 181 16.59 13.42 -6.82
N ASP A 182 17.78 13.30 -7.40
CA ASP A 182 18.37 14.31 -8.30
C ASP A 182 17.59 14.47 -9.62
N LYS A 183 16.79 13.46 -10.00
CA LYS A 183 15.83 13.55 -11.12
C LYS A 183 14.49 14.23 -10.76
N GLY A 184 14.39 14.79 -9.55
CA GLY A 184 13.24 15.61 -9.13
C GLY A 184 12.16 14.86 -8.35
N VAL A 185 12.40 13.62 -7.98
CA VAL A 185 11.50 12.85 -7.08
C VAL A 185 11.43 13.52 -5.71
N LYS A 186 10.25 13.52 -5.10
CA LYS A 186 9.96 14.17 -3.81
C LYS A 186 9.49 13.22 -2.72
N GLY A 187 9.55 11.93 -2.98
CA GLY A 187 9.26 10.91 -1.99
C GLY A 187 9.80 9.54 -2.38
N PHE A 188 9.93 8.68 -1.37
CA PHE A 188 10.24 7.26 -1.54
C PHE A 188 9.35 6.40 -0.66
N ARG A 189 8.82 5.32 -1.24
CA ARG A 189 8.26 4.19 -0.51
C ARG A 189 9.32 3.09 -0.47
N PHE A 190 9.70 2.68 0.71
CA PHE A 190 10.69 1.64 0.91
C PHE A 190 10.00 0.30 1.17
N ASP A 191 10.21 -0.61 0.24
CA ASP A 191 9.67 -1.97 0.26
C ASP A 191 10.26 -2.77 1.42
N VAL A 192 9.41 -3.40 2.22
CA VAL A 192 9.76 -4.26 3.37
C VAL A 192 10.97 -3.79 4.18
N ILE A 193 11.09 -2.51 4.39
CA ILE A 193 12.32 -1.86 4.89
C ILE A 193 12.70 -2.28 6.31
N ASN A 194 11.77 -2.78 7.10
CA ASN A 194 12.06 -3.30 8.43
C ASN A 194 12.73 -4.68 8.44
N LEU A 195 12.99 -5.25 7.25
CA LEU A 195 13.67 -6.54 7.08
C LEU A 195 15.16 -6.41 6.71
N ILE A 196 15.68 -5.21 6.43
CA ILE A 196 17.07 -5.01 5.97
C ILE A 196 18.10 -5.34 7.04
N GLY A 197 17.76 -5.17 8.32
CA GLY A 197 18.61 -5.56 9.45
C GLY A 197 18.47 -7.03 9.78
N LYS A 198 19.53 -7.81 9.59
CA LYS A 198 19.60 -9.20 10.04
C LYS A 198 20.61 -9.33 11.17
N ASP A 199 20.45 -10.34 12.01
CA ASP A 199 21.44 -10.65 13.05
C ASP A 199 22.80 -10.97 12.41
N GLU A 200 23.89 -10.74 13.14
CA GLU A 200 25.24 -11.00 12.63
C GLU A 200 25.49 -12.49 12.45
N VAL A 201 24.99 -13.27 13.41
CA VAL A 201 25.02 -14.73 13.36
C VAL A 201 23.61 -15.21 13.06
N LEU A 202 23.46 -15.87 11.92
CA LEU A 202 22.17 -16.42 11.50
C LEU A 202 22.08 -17.86 11.99
N GLU A 203 21.15 -18.11 12.90
CA GLU A 203 20.91 -19.43 13.51
C GLU A 203 19.54 -19.98 13.09
N ASP A 204 19.34 -21.26 13.30
CA ASP A 204 18.03 -21.87 13.16
C ASP A 204 17.01 -21.18 14.07
N CYS A 205 15.84 -20.91 13.53
CA CYS A 205 14.77 -20.23 14.24
C CYS A 205 13.42 -20.82 13.83
N PRO A 206 13.01 -21.95 14.41
CA PRO A 206 11.77 -22.64 14.04
C PRO A 206 10.50 -21.85 14.43
N ILE A 207 10.66 -20.79 15.22
CA ILE A 207 9.54 -19.93 15.64
C ILE A 207 9.24 -18.93 14.52
N ASN A 208 7.99 -18.91 14.06
CA ASN A 208 7.53 -17.97 13.03
C ASN A 208 8.45 -17.93 11.79
N ASP A 209 8.92 -19.07 11.32
CA ASP A 209 9.67 -19.21 10.06
C ASP A 209 10.96 -18.37 10.00
N GLY A 210 11.61 -18.14 11.12
CA GLY A 210 12.82 -17.32 11.20
C GLY A 210 12.59 -15.80 11.34
N LYS A 211 11.36 -15.32 11.26
CA LYS A 211 11.02 -13.88 11.29
C LYS A 211 11.64 -13.08 12.44
N PRO A 212 11.74 -13.60 13.69
CA PRO A 212 12.39 -12.87 14.78
C PRO A 212 13.85 -12.50 14.52
N ALA A 213 14.55 -13.24 13.64
CA ALA A 213 15.97 -13.01 13.36
C ALA A 213 16.24 -11.89 12.33
N TYR A 214 15.20 -11.42 11.63
CA TYR A 214 15.35 -10.43 10.58
C TYR A 214 14.27 -9.32 10.56
N THR A 215 13.27 -9.35 11.44
CA THR A 215 12.21 -8.33 11.48
C THR A 215 12.48 -7.34 12.60
N ASP A 216 12.36 -6.03 12.30
CA ASP A 216 12.50 -4.93 13.28
C ASP A 216 13.77 -5.02 14.13
N ARG A 217 14.87 -5.45 13.53
CA ARG A 217 16.14 -5.56 14.29
C ARG A 217 16.67 -4.16 14.65
N PRO A 218 17.28 -3.97 15.84
CA PRO A 218 17.79 -2.67 16.28
C PRO A 218 18.72 -1.99 15.28
N ILE A 219 19.53 -2.76 14.56
CA ILE A 219 20.47 -2.24 13.54
C ILE A 219 19.74 -1.58 12.35
N THR A 220 18.49 -1.93 12.10
CA THR A 220 17.67 -1.31 11.04
C THR A 220 17.54 0.19 11.26
N HIS A 221 17.33 0.64 12.50
CA HIS A 221 17.22 2.06 12.84
C HIS A 221 18.53 2.82 12.52
N ASP A 222 19.69 2.22 12.77
CA ASP A 222 20.97 2.84 12.42
C ASP A 222 21.12 2.97 10.90
N TYR A 223 20.76 1.94 10.15
CA TYR A 223 20.80 1.98 8.69
C TYR A 223 19.85 3.05 8.11
N LEU A 224 18.65 3.19 8.65
CA LEU A 224 17.68 4.21 8.22
C LEU A 224 18.18 5.63 8.52
N LYS A 225 18.79 5.87 9.67
CA LYS A 225 19.43 7.16 9.99
C LYS A 225 20.58 7.47 9.06
N MET A 226 21.44 6.47 8.77
CA MET A 226 22.52 6.64 7.79
C MET A 226 21.99 7.00 6.41
N MET A 227 20.95 6.30 5.94
CA MET A 227 20.30 6.58 4.65
C MET A 227 19.67 7.97 4.62
N ASN A 228 18.90 8.33 5.65
CA ASN A 228 18.31 9.65 5.78
C ASN A 228 19.38 10.75 5.65
N ASN A 229 20.44 10.67 6.47
CA ASN A 229 21.51 11.66 6.47
C ASN A 229 22.27 11.75 5.13
N ALA A 230 22.47 10.61 4.46
CA ALA A 230 23.24 10.55 3.21
C ALA A 230 22.41 10.94 1.96
N THR A 231 21.07 11.01 2.07
CA THR A 231 20.21 11.13 0.89
C THR A 231 19.19 12.26 0.99
N PHE A 232 18.06 12.06 1.61
CA PHE A 232 16.90 12.98 1.60
C PHE A 232 16.72 13.80 2.87
N GLY A 233 17.47 13.56 3.95
CA GLY A 233 17.25 14.19 5.25
C GLY A 233 17.36 15.72 5.27
N ALA A 234 18.19 16.28 4.38
CA ALA A 234 18.33 17.73 4.23
C ALA A 234 17.20 18.40 3.41
N GLU A 235 16.40 17.60 2.68
CA GLU A 235 15.35 18.09 1.80
C GLU A 235 14.08 18.42 2.58
N LYS A 236 13.67 19.70 2.56
CA LYS A 236 12.41 20.11 3.21
C LYS A 236 11.20 19.55 2.48
N GLY A 237 10.26 18.97 3.24
CA GLY A 237 9.00 18.44 2.71
C GLY A 237 9.14 17.14 1.93
N PHE A 238 10.33 16.53 1.92
CA PHE A 238 10.51 15.20 1.32
C PHE A 238 9.74 14.15 2.12
N MET A 239 8.98 13.29 1.44
CA MET A 239 8.13 12.30 2.09
C MET A 239 8.70 10.89 1.93
N THR A 240 8.81 10.17 3.03
CA THR A 240 9.23 8.78 3.01
C THR A 240 8.24 7.91 3.74
N VAL A 241 7.91 6.77 3.17
CA VAL A 241 7.06 5.77 3.80
C VAL A 241 7.76 4.41 3.80
N GLY A 242 7.78 3.78 4.94
CA GLY A 242 8.28 2.40 5.08
C GLY A 242 7.13 1.40 5.04
N GLU A 243 7.25 0.38 4.24
CA GLU A 243 6.42 -0.80 4.38
C GLU A 243 6.97 -1.67 5.50
N MET A 244 6.11 -1.92 6.51
CA MET A 244 6.49 -2.71 7.69
C MET A 244 5.83 -4.09 7.65
N SER A 245 6.63 -5.10 7.42
CA SER A 245 6.19 -6.49 7.45
C SER A 245 6.20 -7.00 8.89
N ALA A 246 5.03 -7.29 9.45
CA ALA A 246 4.90 -7.86 10.80
C ALA A 246 5.59 -7.02 11.91
N THR A 247 5.19 -5.77 12.06
CA THR A 247 5.74 -4.80 13.02
C THR A 247 4.85 -4.60 14.24
N THR A 248 5.33 -3.85 15.23
CA THR A 248 4.56 -3.37 16.39
C THR A 248 4.36 -1.85 16.33
N ILE A 249 3.42 -1.34 17.14
CA ILE A 249 3.17 0.11 17.22
C ILE A 249 4.40 0.84 17.75
N GLU A 250 5.06 0.27 18.77
CA GLU A 250 6.27 0.84 19.36
C GLU A 250 7.38 0.98 18.31
N ASN A 251 7.58 -0.03 17.47
CA ASN A 251 8.55 0.04 16.38
C ASN A 251 8.13 1.08 15.34
N CYS A 252 6.86 1.17 14.97
CA CYS A 252 6.36 2.18 14.04
C CYS A 252 6.54 3.61 14.58
N ILE A 253 6.36 3.83 15.88
CA ILE A 253 6.68 5.12 16.53
C ILE A 253 8.18 5.41 16.38
N LEU A 254 9.05 4.43 16.67
CA LEU A 254 10.50 4.61 16.51
C LEU A 254 10.91 4.92 15.07
N TYR A 255 10.31 4.27 14.08
CA TYR A 255 10.60 4.53 12.66
C TYR A 255 10.14 5.91 12.19
N THR A 256 9.08 6.48 12.78
CA THR A 256 8.36 7.64 12.20
C THR A 256 8.31 8.89 13.08
N ALA A 257 8.72 8.82 14.34
CA ALA A 257 8.81 10.00 15.18
C ALA A 257 9.83 11.01 14.59
N PRO A 258 9.45 12.29 14.39
CA PRO A 258 10.25 13.26 13.64
C PRO A 258 11.68 13.47 14.17
N GLU A 259 11.85 13.36 15.49
CA GLU A 259 13.16 13.49 16.18
C GLU A 259 14.11 12.32 15.93
N ARG A 260 13.61 11.24 15.39
CA ARG A 260 14.40 10.04 15.07
C ARG A 260 15.17 10.16 13.77
N GLU A 261 14.70 11.00 12.85
CA GLU A 261 15.30 11.24 11.54
C GLU A 261 15.51 9.94 10.73
N GLU A 262 14.47 9.08 10.73
CA GLU A 262 14.44 7.83 9.97
C GLU A 262 13.49 7.94 8.79
N LEU A 263 12.19 7.74 8.99
CA LEU A 263 11.14 7.81 7.97
C LEU A 263 10.08 8.85 8.35
N SER A 264 9.26 9.26 7.38
CA SER A 264 8.17 10.19 7.65
C SER A 264 6.92 9.48 8.16
N MET A 265 6.65 8.28 7.69
CA MET A 265 5.47 7.48 8.02
C MET A 265 5.70 5.99 7.74
N ALA A 266 4.78 5.16 8.19
CA ALA A 266 4.83 3.72 7.99
C ALA A 266 3.47 3.14 7.60
N PHE A 267 3.48 2.18 6.67
CA PHE A 267 2.39 1.25 6.43
C PHE A 267 2.45 0.09 7.42
N ASN A 268 1.32 -0.26 8.00
CA ASN A 268 1.11 -1.54 8.67
C ASN A 268 -0.06 -2.28 8.01
N PHE A 269 -0.13 -3.60 8.17
CA PHE A 269 -1.12 -4.44 7.49
C PHE A 269 -2.06 -5.17 8.45
N HIS A 270 -2.07 -4.80 9.73
CA HIS A 270 -2.85 -5.51 10.76
C HIS A 270 -4.35 -5.48 10.44
N HIS A 271 -4.88 -4.31 10.06
CA HIS A 271 -6.27 -4.09 9.70
C HIS A 271 -6.72 -4.86 8.43
N LEU A 272 -5.79 -5.37 7.64
CA LEU A 272 -6.07 -6.16 6.44
C LEU A 272 -6.06 -7.68 6.68
N LYS A 273 -5.91 -8.12 7.93
CA LYS A 273 -5.89 -9.55 8.30
C LYS A 273 -7.12 -9.99 9.07
N VAL A 274 -8.08 -9.10 9.27
CA VAL A 274 -9.29 -9.33 10.05
C VAL A 274 -10.30 -10.28 9.40
N ASP A 275 -10.04 -10.72 8.19
CA ASP A 275 -10.76 -11.78 7.45
C ASP A 275 -9.89 -13.01 7.17
N TYR A 276 -8.83 -13.22 7.99
CA TYR A 276 -7.91 -14.36 7.93
C TYR A 276 -8.28 -15.35 9.03
N LYS A 277 -9.03 -16.39 8.70
CA LYS A 277 -9.41 -17.41 9.67
C LYS A 277 -8.16 -18.07 10.29
N ASP A 278 -8.06 -18.01 11.60
CA ASP A 278 -6.90 -18.53 12.35
C ASP A 278 -5.55 -17.97 11.86
N GLY A 279 -5.54 -16.72 11.37
CA GLY A 279 -4.38 -16.05 10.82
C GLY A 279 -3.96 -16.52 9.42
N GLN A 280 -4.76 -17.37 8.76
CA GLN A 280 -4.47 -17.93 7.44
C GLN A 280 -5.11 -17.09 6.33
N LYS A 281 -4.28 -16.54 5.42
CA LYS A 281 -4.73 -15.72 4.28
C LYS A 281 -5.69 -16.49 3.36
N TRP A 282 -5.35 -17.72 3.04
CA TRP A 282 -6.07 -18.52 2.04
C TRP A 282 -7.27 -19.27 2.63
N THR A 283 -8.19 -18.50 3.20
CA THR A 283 -9.44 -18.96 3.80
C THR A 283 -10.56 -17.99 3.49
N ILE A 284 -11.81 -18.39 3.67
CA ILE A 284 -12.99 -17.53 3.55
C ILE A 284 -13.61 -17.38 4.93
N MET A 285 -13.75 -16.14 5.38
CA MET A 285 -14.56 -15.73 6.52
C MET A 285 -15.02 -14.29 6.33
N ASP A 286 -16.11 -13.93 6.97
CA ASP A 286 -16.50 -12.54 7.12
C ASP A 286 -15.46 -11.80 7.97
N PHE A 287 -15.22 -10.51 7.69
CA PHE A 287 -14.27 -9.75 8.47
C PHE A 287 -14.72 -9.57 9.93
N ASP A 288 -13.78 -9.65 10.85
CA ASP A 288 -14.02 -9.34 12.25
C ASP A 288 -14.03 -7.81 12.46
N PHE A 289 -15.22 -7.24 12.54
CA PHE A 289 -15.39 -5.79 12.74
C PHE A 289 -14.86 -5.31 14.09
N GLU A 290 -15.01 -6.10 15.14
CA GLU A 290 -14.53 -5.71 16.48
C GLU A 290 -12.99 -5.63 16.48
N GLU A 291 -12.32 -6.62 15.88
CA GLU A 291 -10.87 -6.60 15.70
C GLU A 291 -10.43 -5.41 14.82
N LEU A 292 -11.09 -5.17 13.70
CA LEU A 292 -10.80 -4.03 12.81
C LEU A 292 -10.91 -2.69 13.56
N LYS A 293 -12.01 -2.48 14.26
CA LYS A 293 -12.27 -1.27 15.05
C LYS A 293 -11.22 -1.09 16.15
N GLN A 294 -10.90 -2.14 16.87
CA GLN A 294 -9.89 -2.10 17.94
C GLN A 294 -8.50 -1.79 17.40
N LEU A 295 -8.11 -2.37 16.27
CA LEU A 295 -6.84 -2.07 15.60
C LEU A 295 -6.76 -0.58 15.23
N PHE A 296 -7.79 -0.03 14.58
CA PHE A 296 -7.80 1.39 14.24
C PHE A 296 -7.74 2.29 15.47
N HIS A 297 -8.45 1.96 16.53
CA HIS A 297 -8.40 2.73 17.77
C HIS A 297 -7.02 2.69 18.41
N THR A 298 -6.46 1.50 18.59
CA THR A 298 -5.16 1.33 19.23
C THR A 298 -4.04 2.02 18.43
N TRP A 299 -3.97 1.76 17.12
CA TRP A 299 -2.99 2.41 16.25
C TRP A 299 -3.18 3.92 16.17
N GLY A 300 -4.43 4.40 16.11
CA GLY A 300 -4.72 5.84 16.10
C GLY A 300 -4.29 6.55 17.38
N GLU A 301 -4.66 6.01 18.54
CA GLU A 301 -4.34 6.59 19.84
C GLU A 301 -2.83 6.52 20.15
N GLU A 302 -2.21 5.33 20.04
CA GLU A 302 -0.82 5.15 20.45
C GLU A 302 0.16 5.87 19.52
N MET A 303 -0.07 5.84 18.19
CA MET A 303 0.73 6.64 17.25
C MET A 303 0.54 8.15 17.46
N SER A 304 -0.63 8.60 17.93
CA SER A 304 -0.85 10.00 18.30
C SER A 304 -0.05 10.38 19.54
N ILE A 305 -0.13 9.57 20.59
CA ILE A 305 0.59 9.79 21.85
C ILE A 305 2.12 9.73 21.64
N GLY A 306 2.58 8.74 20.87
CA GLY A 306 4.01 8.53 20.60
C GLY A 306 4.61 9.45 19.53
N ASN A 307 3.83 10.41 18.99
CA ASN A 307 4.23 11.31 17.91
C ASN A 307 4.71 10.60 16.63
N GLY A 308 4.29 9.35 16.42
CA GLY A 308 4.49 8.64 15.17
C GLY A 308 3.47 9.05 14.12
N TRP A 309 3.65 8.61 12.86
CA TRP A 309 2.76 8.96 11.75
C TRP A 309 2.41 7.78 10.87
N ASN A 310 1.11 7.49 10.73
CA ASN A 310 0.60 6.41 9.91
C ASN A 310 0.47 6.81 8.43
N ALA A 311 0.78 5.91 7.52
CA ALA A 311 0.26 5.88 6.18
C ALA A 311 -1.03 5.06 6.18
N LEU A 312 -2.15 5.68 5.78
CA LEU A 312 -3.50 5.11 5.92
C LEU A 312 -4.02 4.63 4.58
N PHE A 313 -4.51 3.40 4.52
CA PHE A 313 -5.00 2.78 3.29
C PHE A 313 -5.90 1.58 3.58
N TYR A 314 -6.74 1.20 2.61
CA TYR A 314 -7.42 -0.09 2.55
C TYR A 314 -6.97 -0.93 1.37
N ASN A 315 -6.64 -0.29 0.24
CA ASN A 315 -6.24 -0.96 -0.98
C ASN A 315 -4.78 -0.69 -1.31
N ASN A 316 -4.13 -1.67 -1.88
CA ASN A 316 -2.88 -1.57 -2.61
C ASN A 316 -2.79 -2.70 -3.64
N HIS A 317 -1.66 -2.82 -4.31
CA HIS A 317 -1.39 -3.85 -5.32
C HIS A 317 -1.21 -5.28 -4.78
N ASP A 318 -1.25 -5.47 -3.45
CA ASP A 318 -1.06 -6.76 -2.77
C ASP A 318 -2.30 -7.26 -2.04
N GLN A 319 -3.41 -6.53 -2.14
CA GLN A 319 -4.66 -6.86 -1.46
C GLN A 319 -5.83 -6.90 -2.44
N PRO A 320 -6.81 -7.80 -2.26
CA PRO A 320 -8.08 -7.70 -2.99
C PRO A 320 -8.75 -6.35 -2.73
N ARG A 321 -9.67 -5.93 -3.60
CA ARG A 321 -10.39 -4.67 -3.43
C ARG A 321 -11.16 -4.64 -2.11
N SER A 322 -10.98 -3.59 -1.33
CA SER A 322 -11.58 -3.45 0.00
C SER A 322 -13.11 -3.47 -0.02
N LEU A 323 -13.72 -2.99 -1.10
CA LEU A 323 -15.17 -3.03 -1.26
C LEU A 323 -15.70 -4.46 -1.19
N ASN A 324 -15.07 -5.41 -1.87
CA ASN A 324 -15.47 -6.82 -1.82
C ASN A 324 -15.24 -7.49 -0.46
N ARG A 325 -14.38 -6.90 0.37
CA ARG A 325 -14.04 -7.44 1.71
C ARG A 325 -14.94 -6.91 2.82
N PHE A 326 -15.32 -5.63 2.74
CA PHE A 326 -15.93 -4.90 3.87
C PHE A 326 -17.34 -4.40 3.58
N VAL A 327 -17.86 -4.55 2.36
CA VAL A 327 -19.12 -3.93 1.93
C VAL A 327 -19.97 -4.94 1.17
N ASP A 328 -21.28 -4.85 1.33
CA ASP A 328 -22.25 -5.47 0.43
C ASP A 328 -22.26 -4.68 -0.90
N VAL A 329 -21.35 -5.05 -1.81
CA VAL A 329 -21.12 -4.31 -3.07
C VAL A 329 -22.30 -4.37 -4.04
N GLU A 330 -23.15 -5.39 -3.94
CA GLU A 330 -24.32 -5.53 -4.81
C GLU A 330 -25.36 -4.45 -4.51
N ASN A 331 -25.54 -4.12 -3.23
CA ASN A 331 -26.58 -3.21 -2.79
C ASN A 331 -26.07 -1.82 -2.39
N PHE A 332 -24.82 -1.70 -1.90
CA PHE A 332 -24.31 -0.49 -1.26
C PHE A 332 -22.91 -0.07 -1.72
N ARG A 333 -22.50 -0.38 -2.97
CA ARG A 333 -21.17 -0.04 -3.48
C ARG A 333 -20.78 1.43 -3.26
N LYS A 334 -21.67 2.37 -3.56
CA LYS A 334 -21.38 3.81 -3.47
C LYS A 334 -21.29 4.29 -2.04
N GLU A 335 -22.22 3.87 -1.21
CA GLU A 335 -22.26 4.21 0.21
C GLU A 335 -21.05 3.60 0.93
N GLY A 336 -20.74 2.34 0.66
CA GLY A 336 -19.59 1.65 1.23
C GLY A 336 -18.26 2.28 0.81
N ALA A 337 -18.08 2.61 -0.47
CA ALA A 337 -16.87 3.27 -0.96
C ALA A 337 -16.62 4.61 -0.25
N THR A 338 -17.65 5.43 -0.12
CA THR A 338 -17.56 6.74 0.53
C THR A 338 -17.38 6.63 2.05
N MET A 339 -17.97 5.62 2.69
CA MET A 339 -17.77 5.34 4.12
C MET A 339 -16.32 4.90 4.40
N LEU A 340 -15.78 3.96 3.62
CA LEU A 340 -14.39 3.54 3.74
C LEU A 340 -13.43 4.73 3.52
N ALA A 341 -13.68 5.55 2.48
CA ALA A 341 -12.90 6.75 2.22
C ALA A 341 -12.88 7.72 3.42
N ALA A 342 -14.05 8.03 4.00
CA ALA A 342 -14.15 8.92 5.15
C ALA A 342 -13.38 8.38 6.38
N SER A 343 -13.47 7.08 6.64
CA SER A 343 -12.79 6.44 7.79
C SER A 343 -11.27 6.58 7.73
N ILE A 344 -10.68 6.68 6.54
CA ILE A 344 -9.25 6.86 6.29
C ILE A 344 -8.89 8.35 6.21
N HIS A 345 -9.56 9.13 5.35
CA HIS A 345 -9.17 10.50 5.05
C HIS A 345 -9.35 11.46 6.24
N LEU A 346 -10.32 11.19 7.12
CA LEU A 346 -10.57 11.99 8.31
C LEU A 346 -9.76 11.53 9.53
N SER A 347 -9.09 10.38 9.45
CA SER A 347 -8.23 9.85 10.52
C SER A 347 -6.87 10.55 10.59
N ARG A 348 -6.06 10.22 11.62
CA ARG A 348 -4.72 10.77 11.84
C ARG A 348 -3.66 9.97 11.09
N GLY A 349 -3.16 10.53 10.03
CA GLY A 349 -2.15 9.93 9.15
C GLY A 349 -2.24 10.53 7.75
N THR A 350 -1.40 10.09 6.84
CA THR A 350 -1.46 10.46 5.43
C THR A 350 -2.28 9.43 4.66
N PRO A 351 -3.40 9.82 4.00
CA PRO A 351 -4.20 8.88 3.23
C PRO A 351 -3.53 8.56 1.89
N TYR A 352 -3.62 7.28 1.52
CA TYR A 352 -3.19 6.73 0.25
C TYR A 352 -4.41 6.18 -0.49
N ILE A 353 -4.63 6.65 -1.70
CA ILE A 353 -5.69 6.20 -2.60
C ILE A 353 -5.05 5.25 -3.62
N TYR A 354 -5.52 4.03 -3.72
CA TYR A 354 -5.08 3.11 -4.76
C TYR A 354 -5.90 3.30 -6.03
N MET A 355 -5.27 3.25 -7.21
CA MET A 355 -5.92 3.46 -8.50
C MET A 355 -7.23 2.68 -8.64
N GLY A 356 -8.29 3.37 -9.03
CA GLY A 356 -9.65 2.83 -9.17
C GLY A 356 -10.50 2.85 -7.91
N GLU A 357 -9.92 3.16 -6.75
CA GLU A 357 -10.65 3.32 -5.49
C GLU A 357 -11.62 4.50 -5.58
N GLU A 358 -11.19 5.59 -6.20
CA GLU A 358 -11.95 6.82 -6.39
C GLU A 358 -13.16 6.70 -7.32
N ILE A 359 -13.27 5.60 -8.05
CA ILE A 359 -14.44 5.25 -8.87
C ILE A 359 -15.17 4.00 -8.37
N GLY A 360 -14.74 3.48 -7.23
CA GLY A 360 -15.34 2.31 -6.59
C GLY A 360 -15.17 1.02 -7.40
N MET A 361 -13.96 0.78 -7.97
CA MET A 361 -13.63 -0.50 -8.61
C MET A 361 -13.76 -1.65 -7.63
N ILE A 362 -14.22 -2.79 -8.13
CA ILE A 362 -14.41 -4.05 -7.41
C ILE A 362 -13.53 -5.15 -7.99
N ASP A 363 -13.47 -6.28 -7.31
CA ASP A 363 -12.73 -7.47 -7.78
C ASP A 363 -13.22 -7.94 -9.17
N PRO A 364 -12.37 -8.57 -9.98
CA PRO A 364 -12.63 -8.80 -11.42
C PRO A 364 -13.70 -9.83 -11.72
N ASP A 365 -14.08 -10.69 -10.78
CA ASP A 365 -15.02 -11.81 -10.96
C ASP A 365 -14.59 -12.76 -12.11
N TYR A 366 -13.35 -13.26 -12.05
CA TYR A 366 -12.80 -14.20 -13.02
C TYR A 366 -13.48 -15.56 -12.96
N ASP A 367 -13.47 -16.30 -14.09
CA ASP A 367 -14.19 -17.56 -14.24
C ASP A 367 -13.32 -18.79 -13.99
N SER A 368 -11.98 -18.66 -14.09
CA SER A 368 -11.07 -19.80 -13.96
C SER A 368 -9.69 -19.38 -13.43
N MET A 369 -8.89 -20.38 -13.02
CA MET A 369 -7.50 -20.15 -12.64
C MET A 369 -6.62 -19.68 -13.79
N ASP A 370 -7.02 -19.90 -15.04
CA ASP A 370 -6.27 -19.43 -16.22
C ASP A 370 -6.30 -17.90 -16.37
N ASP A 371 -7.21 -17.23 -15.69
CA ASP A 371 -7.30 -15.75 -15.66
C ASP A 371 -6.32 -15.13 -14.64
N TYR A 372 -5.72 -15.94 -13.73
CA TYR A 372 -4.77 -15.49 -12.70
C TYR A 372 -3.33 -15.73 -13.13
N VAL A 373 -2.46 -14.75 -12.90
CA VAL A 373 -1.03 -14.82 -13.28
C VAL A 373 -0.09 -14.64 -12.08
N ASP A 374 -0.61 -14.22 -10.92
CA ASP A 374 0.18 -14.00 -9.72
C ASP A 374 0.72 -15.33 -9.16
N VAL A 375 2.05 -15.39 -8.99
CA VAL A 375 2.75 -16.58 -8.50
C VAL A 375 2.27 -17.04 -7.12
N GLU A 376 1.95 -16.10 -6.22
CA GLU A 376 1.43 -16.42 -4.89
C GLU A 376 0.09 -17.13 -4.99
N SER A 377 -0.80 -16.65 -5.86
CA SER A 377 -2.12 -17.22 -6.09
C SER A 377 -2.06 -18.62 -6.72
N ILE A 378 -1.17 -18.80 -7.71
CA ILE A 378 -0.96 -20.10 -8.37
C ILE A 378 -0.43 -21.14 -7.36
N ASN A 379 0.58 -20.77 -6.57
CA ASN A 379 1.13 -21.63 -5.54
C ASN A 379 0.11 -21.96 -4.46
N ALA A 380 -0.69 -20.97 -4.04
CA ALA A 380 -1.73 -21.19 -3.05
C ALA A 380 -2.84 -22.12 -3.54
N TYR A 381 -3.23 -22.01 -4.80
CA TYR A 381 -4.21 -22.92 -5.40
C TYR A 381 -3.72 -24.38 -5.34
N GLN A 382 -2.46 -24.63 -5.75
CA GLN A 382 -1.88 -25.95 -5.67
C GLN A 382 -1.79 -26.47 -4.23
N MET A 383 -1.35 -25.61 -3.30
CA MET A 383 -1.30 -25.94 -1.87
C MET A 383 -2.69 -26.35 -1.33
N LEU A 384 -3.75 -25.64 -1.70
CA LEU A 384 -5.11 -25.96 -1.29
C LEU A 384 -5.57 -27.32 -1.82
N LEU A 385 -5.25 -27.65 -3.07
CA LEU A 385 -5.52 -28.97 -3.66
C LEU A 385 -4.77 -30.08 -2.93
N ASP A 386 -3.48 -29.86 -2.62
CA ASP A 386 -2.63 -30.82 -1.90
C ASP A 386 -3.13 -31.06 -0.46
N HIS A 387 -3.78 -30.07 0.14
CA HIS A 387 -4.46 -30.17 1.45
C HIS A 387 -5.88 -30.77 1.36
N GLY A 388 -6.32 -31.18 0.18
CA GLY A 388 -7.57 -31.90 -0.01
C GLY A 388 -8.81 -31.04 -0.25
N HIS A 389 -8.66 -29.75 -0.56
CA HIS A 389 -9.77 -28.92 -1.02
C HIS A 389 -10.24 -29.38 -2.42
N ALA A 390 -11.55 -29.37 -2.65
CA ALA A 390 -12.08 -29.55 -4.00
C ALA A 390 -11.67 -28.37 -4.90
N PRO A 391 -11.43 -28.58 -6.22
CA PRO A 391 -11.01 -27.50 -7.13
C PRO A 391 -11.90 -26.26 -7.08
N ASP A 392 -13.22 -26.43 -7.02
CA ASP A 392 -14.17 -25.31 -6.93
C ASP A 392 -14.05 -24.52 -5.61
N GLN A 393 -13.73 -25.21 -4.51
CA GLN A 393 -13.52 -24.56 -3.21
C GLN A 393 -12.19 -23.80 -3.20
N ALA A 394 -11.13 -24.43 -3.70
CA ALA A 394 -9.82 -23.78 -3.83
C ALA A 394 -9.92 -22.54 -4.73
N PHE A 395 -10.59 -22.65 -5.87
CA PHE A 395 -10.80 -21.51 -6.78
C PHE A 395 -11.55 -20.35 -6.12
N LYS A 396 -12.63 -20.60 -5.38
CA LYS A 396 -13.34 -19.56 -4.64
C LYS A 396 -12.46 -18.83 -3.63
N ILE A 397 -11.55 -19.55 -2.98
CA ILE A 397 -10.58 -18.93 -2.06
C ILE A 397 -9.63 -18.00 -2.82
N ILE A 398 -9.08 -18.46 -3.96
CA ILE A 398 -8.23 -17.63 -4.80
C ILE A 398 -8.98 -16.41 -5.31
N GLN A 399 -10.21 -16.60 -5.82
CA GLN A 399 -11.07 -15.51 -6.30
C GLN A 399 -11.28 -14.42 -5.24
N ALA A 400 -11.39 -14.78 -3.96
CA ALA A 400 -11.58 -13.84 -2.87
C ALA A 400 -10.28 -13.19 -2.35
N LYS A 401 -9.11 -13.83 -2.54
CA LYS A 401 -7.87 -13.45 -1.82
C LYS A 401 -6.69 -13.10 -2.72
N SER A 402 -6.80 -13.30 -4.04
CA SER A 402 -5.70 -13.04 -4.97
C SER A 402 -5.30 -11.56 -5.02
N ARG A 403 -3.99 -11.31 -5.12
CA ARG A 403 -3.43 -9.98 -5.39
C ARG A 403 -3.82 -9.46 -6.78
N ASP A 404 -4.03 -10.34 -7.75
CA ASP A 404 -4.47 -9.96 -9.10
C ASP A 404 -5.79 -9.20 -9.12
N ASN A 405 -6.65 -9.39 -8.09
CA ASN A 405 -7.91 -8.67 -7.98
C ASN A 405 -7.74 -7.14 -8.02
N SER A 406 -6.66 -6.63 -7.45
CA SER A 406 -6.35 -5.19 -7.49
C SER A 406 -5.41 -4.80 -8.63
N ARG A 407 -4.76 -5.79 -9.30
CA ARG A 407 -3.82 -5.53 -10.40
C ARG A 407 -4.47 -5.48 -11.78
N THR A 408 -5.79 -5.64 -11.84
CA THR A 408 -6.56 -5.53 -13.08
C THR A 408 -6.37 -4.14 -13.72
N PRO A 409 -6.48 -4.04 -15.05
CA PRO A 409 -6.44 -2.76 -15.75
C PRO A 409 -7.39 -1.72 -15.16
N MET A 410 -6.91 -0.48 -15.04
CA MET A 410 -7.74 0.67 -14.68
C MET A 410 -8.89 0.82 -15.66
N GLN A 411 -10.08 1.07 -15.17
CA GLN A 411 -11.31 1.13 -15.95
C GLN A 411 -11.60 2.59 -16.37
N TRP A 412 -11.13 2.98 -17.57
CA TRP A 412 -11.25 4.34 -18.08
C TRP A 412 -12.62 4.62 -18.71
N ASP A 413 -13.11 3.67 -19.49
CA ASP A 413 -14.38 3.77 -20.21
C ASP A 413 -15.00 2.38 -20.47
N ALA A 414 -16.13 2.34 -21.17
CA ALA A 414 -16.86 1.11 -21.50
C ALA A 414 -16.41 0.43 -22.80
N SER A 415 -15.33 0.92 -23.44
CA SER A 415 -14.76 0.29 -24.64
C SER A 415 -13.98 -0.98 -24.30
N ASP A 416 -13.57 -1.73 -25.33
CA ASP A 416 -12.78 -2.95 -25.17
C ASP A 416 -11.59 -2.73 -24.23
N ASN A 417 -11.30 -3.73 -23.41
CA ASN A 417 -10.25 -3.69 -22.39
C ASN A 417 -10.38 -2.50 -21.42
N ALA A 418 -11.60 -2.03 -21.16
CA ALA A 418 -11.88 -0.91 -20.26
C ALA A 418 -11.22 0.42 -20.66
N GLY A 419 -10.94 0.62 -21.95
CA GLY A 419 -10.17 1.78 -22.43
C GLY A 419 -8.70 1.81 -21.98
N PHE A 420 -8.23 0.74 -21.37
CA PHE A 420 -6.84 0.62 -20.88
C PHE A 420 -5.84 0.46 -22.04
N SER A 421 -6.12 -0.44 -22.98
CA SER A 421 -5.23 -0.83 -24.07
C SER A 421 -5.99 -1.12 -25.36
N THR A 422 -5.37 -0.87 -26.51
CA THR A 422 -5.86 -1.32 -27.81
C THR A 422 -5.41 -2.74 -28.16
N GLY A 423 -4.46 -3.29 -27.39
CA GLY A 423 -3.98 -4.68 -27.50
C GLY A 423 -4.56 -5.59 -26.42
N THR A 424 -4.08 -6.82 -26.32
CA THR A 424 -4.45 -7.74 -25.25
C THR A 424 -3.76 -7.36 -23.95
N PRO A 425 -4.50 -7.00 -22.88
CA PRO A 425 -3.88 -6.66 -21.60
C PRO A 425 -3.10 -7.83 -21.00
N TRP A 426 -1.99 -7.54 -20.30
CA TRP A 426 -1.18 -8.53 -19.59
C TRP A 426 -1.98 -9.30 -18.52
N LEU A 427 -3.00 -8.65 -17.98
CA LEU A 427 -4.00 -9.22 -17.07
C LEU A 427 -5.38 -8.79 -17.56
N LYS A 428 -6.32 -9.70 -17.61
CA LYS A 428 -7.68 -9.48 -18.11
C LYS A 428 -8.41 -8.41 -17.29
N ALA A 429 -9.12 -7.50 -17.95
CA ALA A 429 -9.96 -6.51 -17.29
C ALA A 429 -11.10 -7.16 -16.49
N GLY A 430 -11.45 -6.57 -15.35
CA GLY A 430 -12.59 -7.03 -14.55
C GLY A 430 -13.92 -6.85 -15.28
N LYS A 431 -14.89 -7.72 -15.05
CA LYS A 431 -16.17 -7.73 -15.75
C LYS A 431 -17.04 -6.48 -15.52
N SER A 432 -16.73 -5.68 -14.51
CA SER A 432 -17.52 -4.50 -14.11
C SER A 432 -17.28 -3.26 -14.97
N TYR A 433 -16.25 -3.22 -15.81
CA TYR A 433 -15.88 -1.99 -16.55
C TYR A 433 -16.98 -1.38 -17.44
N PRO A 434 -17.95 -2.12 -17.98
CA PRO A 434 -19.00 -1.48 -18.77
C PRO A 434 -19.91 -0.53 -17.95
N THR A 435 -19.93 -0.69 -16.62
CA THR A 435 -20.78 0.09 -15.71
C THR A 435 -20.01 0.82 -14.61
N ILE A 436 -18.77 0.41 -14.33
CA ILE A 436 -17.88 1.06 -13.36
C ILE A 436 -16.62 1.49 -14.11
N ASN A 437 -16.55 2.75 -14.47
CA ASN A 437 -15.38 3.32 -15.16
C ASN A 437 -15.31 4.84 -14.93
N VAL A 438 -14.16 5.43 -15.27
CA VAL A 438 -13.92 6.86 -15.05
C VAL A 438 -14.92 7.73 -15.80
N GLU A 439 -15.26 7.41 -17.05
CA GLU A 439 -16.18 8.22 -17.85
C GLU A 439 -17.55 8.37 -17.16
N GLN A 440 -18.04 7.30 -16.53
CA GLN A 440 -19.34 7.29 -15.85
C GLN A 440 -19.26 7.81 -14.40
N GLU A 441 -18.19 7.50 -13.67
CA GLU A 441 -18.09 7.78 -12.25
C GLU A 441 -17.41 9.12 -11.92
N LYS A 442 -16.70 9.76 -12.84
CA LYS A 442 -15.98 11.02 -12.64
C LYS A 442 -16.86 12.18 -12.12
N THR A 443 -18.16 12.16 -12.44
CA THR A 443 -19.14 13.10 -11.88
C THR A 443 -20.06 12.42 -10.85
N GLY A 444 -19.78 11.18 -10.51
CA GLY A 444 -20.55 10.38 -9.58
C GLY A 444 -20.23 10.68 -8.11
N PRO A 445 -21.03 10.14 -7.19
CA PRO A 445 -20.94 10.46 -5.78
C PRO A 445 -19.63 9.97 -5.13
N ILE A 446 -18.99 8.92 -5.64
CA ILE A 446 -17.72 8.42 -5.06
C ILE A 446 -16.60 9.42 -5.37
N PHE A 447 -16.38 9.74 -6.64
CA PHE A 447 -15.31 10.65 -7.07
C PHE A 447 -15.44 12.03 -6.42
N THR A 448 -16.64 12.61 -6.43
CA THR A 448 -16.90 13.92 -5.83
C THR A 448 -16.72 13.90 -4.30
N PHE A 449 -17.01 12.79 -3.65
CA PHE A 449 -16.78 12.63 -2.21
C PHE A 449 -15.28 12.59 -1.89
N TYR A 450 -14.47 11.89 -2.70
CA TYR A 450 -13.01 11.93 -2.58
C TYR A 450 -12.46 13.34 -2.77
N GLN A 451 -12.94 14.08 -3.79
CA GLN A 451 -12.55 15.48 -3.99
C GLN A 451 -12.84 16.33 -2.74
N GLU A 452 -14.02 16.17 -2.15
CA GLU A 452 -14.41 16.92 -0.95
C GLU A 452 -13.54 16.54 0.27
N LEU A 453 -13.26 15.26 0.49
CA LEU A 453 -12.36 14.81 1.56
C LEU A 453 -10.94 15.39 1.41
N ILE A 454 -10.42 15.40 0.18
CA ILE A 454 -9.11 15.97 -0.14
C ILE A 454 -9.11 17.49 0.10
N ARG A 455 -10.15 18.19 -0.32
CA ARG A 455 -10.33 19.64 -0.09
C ARG A 455 -10.37 19.96 1.41
N LEU A 456 -11.21 19.25 2.16
CA LEU A 456 -11.35 19.44 3.61
C LEU A 456 -10.04 19.23 4.35
N ARG A 457 -9.25 18.22 3.97
CA ARG A 457 -7.94 17.96 4.57
C ARG A 457 -6.96 19.13 4.35
N LYS A 458 -7.02 19.78 3.18
CA LYS A 458 -6.17 20.93 2.85
C LYS A 458 -6.58 22.21 3.59
N GLU A 459 -7.88 22.39 3.80
CA GLU A 459 -8.45 23.60 4.38
C GLU A 459 -8.56 23.58 5.90
N LEU A 460 -8.71 22.38 6.50
CA LEU A 460 -8.94 22.24 7.94
C LEU A 460 -7.74 21.59 8.65
N PRO A 461 -6.91 22.37 9.35
CA PRO A 461 -5.81 21.83 10.15
C PRO A 461 -6.23 20.77 11.16
N LEU A 462 -7.47 20.83 11.65
CA LEU A 462 -8.03 19.81 12.54
C LEU A 462 -7.97 18.39 11.93
N ILE A 463 -8.11 18.26 10.61
CA ILE A 463 -8.01 16.95 9.92
C ILE A 463 -6.54 16.55 9.72
N SER A 464 -5.68 17.48 9.29
CA SER A 464 -4.28 17.18 8.97
C SER A 464 -3.38 17.12 10.20
N GLU A 465 -3.63 17.94 11.25
CA GLU A 465 -2.74 18.10 12.40
C GLU A 465 -3.33 17.60 13.73
N GLY A 466 -4.67 17.50 13.83
CA GLY A 466 -5.35 17.17 15.09
C GLY A 466 -4.93 15.82 15.68
N ASP A 467 -5.01 15.70 17.00
CA ASP A 467 -4.81 14.44 17.70
C ASP A 467 -5.98 13.47 17.44
N TYR A 468 -5.72 12.20 17.65
CA TYR A 468 -6.72 11.14 17.53
C TYR A 468 -7.19 10.70 18.93
N LYS A 469 -8.50 10.48 19.06
CA LYS A 469 -9.08 9.88 20.23
C LYS A 469 -10.22 8.93 19.81
N ALA A 470 -10.21 7.72 20.30
CA ALA A 470 -11.27 6.75 20.03
C ALA A 470 -12.60 7.18 20.68
N ALA A 471 -13.70 6.96 19.98
CA ALA A 471 -15.05 7.24 20.43
C ALA A 471 -15.97 6.03 20.22
N TYR A 472 -17.05 5.91 20.97
CA TYR A 472 -18.04 4.83 20.87
C TYR A 472 -17.41 3.43 20.80
N LYS A 473 -16.38 3.18 21.62
CA LYS A 473 -15.61 1.91 21.65
C LYS A 473 -16.49 0.66 21.80
N ASP A 474 -17.62 0.78 22.50
CA ASP A 474 -18.54 -0.32 22.75
C ASP A 474 -19.54 -0.58 21.62
N SER A 475 -19.57 0.25 20.58
CA SER A 475 -20.45 0.05 19.42
C SER A 475 -19.99 -1.16 18.61
N GLN A 476 -20.91 -2.06 18.32
CA GLN A 476 -20.62 -3.27 17.51
C GLN A 476 -20.80 -3.07 16.01
N LYS A 477 -21.16 -1.85 15.57
CA LYS A 477 -21.46 -1.55 14.16
C LYS A 477 -20.84 -0.26 13.66
N VAL A 478 -20.44 0.62 14.58
CA VAL A 478 -19.92 1.94 14.22
C VAL A 478 -18.48 2.06 14.66
N TYR A 479 -17.60 2.36 13.71
CA TYR A 479 -16.25 2.84 13.97
C TYR A 479 -16.28 4.35 14.08
N ALA A 480 -15.94 4.89 15.27
CA ALA A 480 -16.00 6.31 15.54
C ALA A 480 -14.77 6.82 16.26
N PHE A 481 -14.36 8.04 15.92
CA PHE A 481 -13.23 8.71 16.54
C PHE A 481 -13.40 10.23 16.56
N GLU A 482 -12.68 10.88 17.45
CA GLU A 482 -12.55 12.33 17.52
C GLU A 482 -11.18 12.78 16.99
N ARG A 483 -11.17 13.93 16.31
CA ARG A 483 -9.97 14.70 16.05
C ARG A 483 -10.03 15.97 16.92
N LEU A 484 -8.91 16.31 17.53
CA LEU A 484 -8.83 17.38 18.53
C LEU A 484 -7.68 18.34 18.19
N LEU A 485 -7.97 19.65 18.09
CA LEU A 485 -6.94 20.66 17.83
C LEU A 485 -7.40 22.03 18.38
N ASN A 486 -6.63 22.63 19.27
CA ASN A 486 -6.83 24.01 19.76
C ASN A 486 -8.26 24.31 20.29
N GLY A 487 -8.94 23.31 20.85
CA GLY A 487 -10.31 23.43 21.34
C GLY A 487 -11.39 23.06 20.33
N GLU A 488 -11.06 22.99 19.04
CA GLU A 488 -11.96 22.45 18.01
C GLU A 488 -12.02 20.92 18.08
N LYS A 489 -13.17 20.35 17.75
CA LYS A 489 -13.42 18.91 17.76
C LYS A 489 -14.12 18.49 16.48
N LEU A 490 -13.71 17.35 15.93
CA LEU A 490 -14.39 16.68 14.84
C LEU A 490 -14.74 15.26 15.29
N LEU A 491 -16.01 14.93 15.38
CA LEU A 491 -16.48 13.55 15.58
C LEU A 491 -16.76 12.92 14.21
N VAL A 492 -16.14 11.79 13.96
CA VAL A 492 -16.35 10.99 12.75
C VAL A 492 -17.03 9.69 13.12
N LEU A 493 -18.17 9.40 12.50
CA LEU A 493 -18.99 8.21 12.70
C LEU A 493 -19.08 7.43 11.39
N ASN A 494 -18.72 6.15 11.38
CA ASN A 494 -18.75 5.28 10.22
C ASN A 494 -19.54 4.01 10.56
N ASN A 495 -20.71 3.86 9.97
CA ASN A 495 -21.49 2.63 10.05
C ASN A 495 -20.95 1.61 9.03
N PHE A 496 -20.45 0.47 9.51
CA PHE A 496 -19.86 -0.59 8.66
C PHE A 496 -20.85 -1.65 8.19
N PHE A 497 -22.15 -1.45 8.43
CA PHE A 497 -23.16 -2.47 8.15
C PHE A 497 -24.32 -1.95 7.28
N ALA A 498 -24.96 -2.90 6.60
CA ALA A 498 -26.10 -2.68 5.72
C ALA A 498 -27.44 -2.44 6.48
N GLU A 499 -27.39 -1.86 7.69
CA GLU A 499 -28.54 -1.61 8.52
C GLU A 499 -28.43 -0.25 9.22
N GLU A 500 -29.55 0.31 9.63
CA GLU A 500 -29.57 1.56 10.40
C GLU A 500 -29.08 1.34 11.84
N VAL A 501 -28.34 2.33 12.36
CA VAL A 501 -27.83 2.32 13.72
C VAL A 501 -28.15 3.65 14.41
N GLU A 502 -28.81 3.60 15.56
CA GLU A 502 -29.08 4.77 16.38
C GLU A 502 -27.98 4.93 17.45
N LEU A 503 -27.47 6.16 17.58
CA LEU A 503 -26.48 6.52 18.59
C LEU A 503 -26.93 7.76 19.37
N ASP A 504 -26.65 7.79 20.67
CA ASP A 504 -26.76 9.00 21.48
C ASP A 504 -25.53 9.89 21.21
N LEU A 505 -25.75 11.14 20.77
CA LEU A 505 -24.68 12.10 20.60
C LEU A 505 -24.30 12.74 21.94
N ALA A 506 -23.05 12.50 22.35
CA ALA A 506 -22.53 13.05 23.58
C ALA A 506 -22.19 14.54 23.47
N GLY A 507 -22.44 15.30 24.53
CA GLY A 507 -21.98 16.68 24.69
C GLY A 507 -22.44 17.64 23.58
N ASP A 508 -21.49 18.40 23.06
CA ASP A 508 -21.75 19.52 22.13
C ASP A 508 -22.10 19.08 20.69
N TYR A 509 -21.89 17.80 20.36
CA TYR A 509 -22.09 17.31 18.99
C TYR A 509 -23.56 17.32 18.53
N ALA A 510 -24.50 17.27 19.47
CA ALA A 510 -25.93 17.43 19.16
C ALA A 510 -26.26 18.79 18.51
N ASN A 511 -25.45 19.81 18.77
CA ASN A 511 -25.59 21.16 18.23
C ASN A 511 -24.43 21.53 17.26
N GLY A 512 -23.61 20.55 16.88
CA GLY A 512 -22.48 20.73 15.96
C GLY A 512 -22.93 21.01 14.54
N GLN A 513 -21.97 21.21 13.66
CA GLN A 513 -22.19 21.37 12.23
C GLN A 513 -21.82 20.08 11.50
N VAL A 514 -22.72 19.56 10.65
CA VAL A 514 -22.36 18.48 9.71
C VAL A 514 -21.31 19.04 8.76
N LEU A 515 -20.09 18.49 8.82
CA LEU A 515 -19.00 18.87 7.95
C LEU A 515 -19.09 18.13 6.61
N ILE A 516 -19.29 16.83 6.66
CA ILE A 516 -19.45 15.96 5.50
C ILE A 516 -20.29 14.74 5.86
N SER A 517 -21.10 14.28 4.94
CA SER A 517 -21.83 13.01 5.00
C SER A 517 -22.04 12.45 3.59
N ASN A 518 -21.98 11.15 3.44
CA ASN A 518 -22.32 10.49 2.18
C ASN A 518 -23.84 10.31 1.97
N TYR A 519 -24.65 10.78 2.92
CA TYR A 519 -26.10 10.93 2.77
C TYR A 519 -26.51 12.39 2.95
N PRO A 520 -27.33 12.96 2.04
CA PRO A 520 -27.59 14.41 2.00
C PRO A 520 -28.38 14.96 3.20
N ASP A 521 -29.23 14.15 3.84
CA ASP A 521 -30.23 14.61 4.80
C ASP A 521 -29.91 14.20 6.25
N SER A 522 -28.64 14.29 6.65
CA SER A 522 -28.24 13.96 8.02
C SER A 522 -28.70 15.03 9.01
N LYS A 523 -29.57 14.65 9.94
CA LYS A 523 -30.07 15.54 11.00
C LYS A 523 -29.40 15.24 12.33
N LEU A 524 -28.88 16.28 12.97
CA LEU A 524 -28.32 16.18 14.31
C LEU A 524 -29.37 16.43 15.38
N GLY A 525 -29.17 15.84 16.54
CA GLY A 525 -29.99 15.95 17.72
C GLY A 525 -29.33 15.21 18.89
N LYS A 526 -30.03 15.02 20.00
CA LYS A 526 -29.52 14.18 21.08
C LYS A 526 -29.24 12.75 20.65
N LYS A 527 -29.93 12.31 19.60
CA LYS A 527 -29.72 11.04 18.92
C LYS A 527 -29.49 11.28 17.44
N VAL A 528 -28.70 10.43 16.82
CA VAL A 528 -28.49 10.37 15.39
C VAL A 528 -28.75 8.94 14.89
N THR A 529 -29.46 8.80 13.78
CA THR A 529 -29.62 7.52 13.09
C THR A 529 -28.69 7.52 11.88
N LEU A 530 -27.73 6.63 11.88
CA LEU A 530 -26.86 6.37 10.74
C LEU A 530 -27.52 5.34 9.81
N LYS A 531 -27.60 5.67 8.54
CA LYS A 531 -28.08 4.77 7.48
C LYS A 531 -27.04 3.69 7.15
N PRO A 532 -27.39 2.66 6.37
CA PRO A 532 -26.44 1.65 5.90
C PRO A 532 -25.19 2.28 5.30
N TYR A 533 -24.01 1.85 5.78
CA TYR A 533 -22.71 2.38 5.33
C TYR A 533 -22.59 3.91 5.34
N GLN A 534 -23.25 4.56 6.28
CA GLN A 534 -23.14 6.02 6.40
C GLN A 534 -21.86 6.43 7.08
N ALA A 535 -21.17 7.40 6.46
CA ALA A 535 -20.15 8.24 7.10
C ALA A 535 -20.76 9.61 7.44
N LEU A 536 -20.51 10.07 8.66
CA LEU A 536 -20.97 11.37 9.15
C LEU A 536 -19.87 12.02 9.99
N ALA A 537 -19.42 13.20 9.60
CA ALA A 537 -18.46 13.98 10.38
C ALA A 537 -19.10 15.26 10.92
N ILE A 538 -18.98 15.49 12.23
CA ILE A 538 -19.61 16.58 12.97
C ILE A 538 -18.53 17.48 13.58
N LEU A 539 -18.50 18.75 13.16
CA LEU A 539 -17.56 19.77 13.63
C LEU A 539 -18.18 20.56 14.79
N VAL A 540 -17.40 20.73 15.86
CA VAL A 540 -17.66 21.63 16.97
C VAL A 540 -16.48 22.58 17.11
N LYS A 541 -16.75 23.89 17.04
CA LYS A 541 -15.75 24.96 17.18
C LYS A 541 -15.76 25.53 18.58
#